data_a1b0a93b7989973f1ebb037472f6f01e
#
_entry.id   a1b0a93b7989973f1ebb037472f6f01e
#
_cell.length_a   1.000
_cell.length_b   1.000
_cell.length_c   1.000
_cell.angle_alpha   90.00
_cell.angle_beta   90.00
_cell.angle_gamma   90.00
#
_symmetry.space_group_name_H-M   'P 1'
#
loop_
_entity.id
_entity.type
_entity.pdbx_description
1 polymer ?
#
loop_
_entity_poly.entity_id
_entity_poly.type
_entity_poly.pdbx_seq_one_letter_code
_entity_poly.pdbx_strand_id
1 'polypeptide(L)'
;MAGSRGVAILVGAGDAIGAAVARRFAKGGYTVCICRRDAAKSQGLVDELKATGLDAHAFSVDARQEAEVQKLFADVEKNIGPIEICLFNAGSNVNKPLLDTTEKLFFKAWELACYGGFLVGREAARYMLPRGHGTIFFTGATASIRGGQGFAAFSSAKFGLRAVAQAMARELGPKNIHVVHLLIDAGVDSEAIHLRMKAANGIEASDIPPDSLTKTSSIAEAYWFAHQQTRDGWTHELDLRPSVETW
;
A
#
# COMPACT_ATOMS: atom_id res chain seq x y z
N MET A 1 -23.64 -11.04 15.60
CA MET A 1 -22.40 -10.71 14.86
C MET A 1 -21.77 -9.52 15.57
N ALA A 2 -20.50 -9.58 15.93
CA ALA A 2 -19.80 -8.41 16.44
C ALA A 2 -19.83 -7.34 15.34
N GLY A 3 -20.20 -6.10 15.68
CA GLY A 3 -20.21 -5.00 14.72
C GLY A 3 -18.83 -4.78 14.11
N SER A 4 -18.75 -4.26 12.86
CA SER A 4 -17.49 -3.92 12.20
C SER A 4 -16.68 -2.95 13.07
N ARG A 5 -15.35 -3.16 13.11
CA ARG A 5 -14.39 -2.25 13.79
C ARG A 5 -14.17 -0.94 13.01
N GLY A 6 -14.92 -0.72 11.93
CA GLY A 6 -14.74 0.37 10.98
C GLY A 6 -14.22 -0.14 9.63
N VAL A 7 -13.78 0.78 8.80
CA VAL A 7 -13.37 0.50 7.42
C VAL A 7 -11.84 0.56 7.25
N ALA A 8 -11.30 -0.44 6.55
CA ALA A 8 -9.94 -0.40 5.99
C ALA A 8 -10.03 -0.10 4.49
N ILE A 9 -9.65 1.11 4.08
CA ILE A 9 -9.59 1.51 2.68
C ILE A 9 -8.18 1.25 2.12
N LEU A 10 -8.10 0.45 1.04
CA LEU A 10 -6.86 -0.05 0.47
C LEU A 10 -6.70 0.47 -0.96
N VAL A 11 -5.99 1.59 -1.14
CA VAL A 11 -5.82 2.25 -2.44
C VAL A 11 -4.58 1.73 -3.17
N GLY A 12 -4.76 1.28 -4.40
CA GLY A 12 -3.73 0.59 -5.18
C GLY A 12 -3.60 -0.89 -4.81
N ALA A 13 -4.69 -1.48 -4.32
CA ALA A 13 -4.72 -2.88 -3.92
C ALA A 13 -4.72 -3.81 -5.15
N GLY A 14 -3.55 -4.30 -5.50
CA GLY A 14 -3.35 -5.36 -6.50
C GLY A 14 -3.50 -6.76 -5.91
N ASP A 15 -3.32 -7.77 -6.77
CA ASP A 15 -3.60 -9.17 -6.46
C ASP A 15 -2.58 -9.81 -5.50
N ALA A 16 -1.43 -9.17 -5.27
CA ALA A 16 -0.39 -9.63 -4.34
C ALA A 16 -0.56 -8.97 -2.96
N ILE A 17 0.20 -7.90 -2.66
CA ILE A 17 0.19 -7.23 -1.36
C ILE A 17 -1.23 -6.78 -0.97
N GLY A 18 -1.93 -6.10 -1.87
CA GLY A 18 -3.26 -5.57 -1.59
C GLY A 18 -4.26 -6.65 -1.20
N ALA A 19 -4.26 -7.79 -1.90
CA ALA A 19 -5.12 -8.91 -1.59
C ALA A 19 -4.80 -9.55 -0.24
N ALA A 20 -3.51 -9.74 0.08
CA ALA A 20 -3.08 -10.29 1.36
C ALA A 20 -3.48 -9.38 2.54
N VAL A 21 -3.29 -8.06 2.38
CA VAL A 21 -3.70 -7.09 3.39
C VAL A 21 -5.23 -7.07 3.54
N ALA A 22 -5.99 -7.11 2.45
CA ALA A 22 -7.44 -7.17 2.50
C ALA A 22 -7.93 -8.38 3.31
N ARG A 23 -7.40 -9.57 3.03
CA ARG A 23 -7.72 -10.79 3.80
C ARG A 23 -7.36 -10.66 5.27
N ARG A 24 -6.21 -10.08 5.58
CA ARG A 24 -5.74 -9.93 6.97
C ARG A 24 -6.61 -8.97 7.78
N PHE A 25 -6.93 -7.80 7.23
CA PHE A 25 -7.73 -6.81 7.92
C PHE A 25 -9.21 -7.22 8.00
N ALA A 26 -9.75 -7.88 6.96
CA ALA A 26 -11.10 -8.44 7.03
C ALA A 26 -11.22 -9.50 8.13
N LYS A 27 -10.25 -10.42 8.26
CA LYS A 27 -10.16 -11.38 9.39
C LYS A 27 -9.99 -10.67 10.74
N GLY A 28 -9.43 -9.47 10.74
CA GLY A 28 -9.30 -8.61 11.93
C GLY A 28 -10.59 -7.89 12.34
N GLY A 29 -11.68 -8.07 11.59
CA GLY A 29 -13.01 -7.51 11.89
C GLY A 29 -13.29 -6.17 11.23
N TYR A 30 -12.50 -5.75 10.24
CA TYR A 30 -12.75 -4.54 9.46
C TYR A 30 -13.55 -4.85 8.19
N THR A 31 -14.45 -3.94 7.80
CA THR A 31 -14.96 -3.91 6.43
C THR A 31 -13.84 -3.43 5.50
N VAL A 32 -13.51 -4.18 4.45
CA VAL A 32 -12.41 -3.81 3.56
C VAL A 32 -12.92 -3.21 2.24
N CYS A 33 -12.42 -2.02 1.89
CA CYS A 33 -12.66 -1.36 0.62
C CYS A 33 -11.43 -1.49 -0.27
N ILE A 34 -11.52 -2.32 -1.31
CA ILE A 34 -10.43 -2.64 -2.24
C ILE A 34 -10.52 -1.69 -3.43
N CYS A 35 -9.56 -0.76 -3.53
CA CYS A 35 -9.63 0.36 -4.45
C CYS A 35 -8.51 0.30 -5.49
N ARG A 36 -8.87 0.26 -6.77
CA ARG A 36 -7.95 0.26 -7.91
C ARG A 36 -8.64 0.88 -9.12
N ARG A 37 -7.90 1.23 -10.18
CA ARG A 37 -8.47 1.88 -11.39
C ARG A 37 -9.60 1.09 -12.05
N ASP A 38 -9.56 -0.22 -11.97
CA ASP A 38 -10.58 -1.12 -12.50
C ASP A 38 -11.08 -2.02 -11.36
N ALA A 39 -12.23 -1.66 -10.79
CA ALA A 39 -12.83 -2.40 -9.66
C ALA A 39 -13.20 -3.83 -10.02
N ALA A 40 -13.54 -4.12 -11.30
CA ALA A 40 -13.93 -5.46 -11.73
C ALA A 40 -12.83 -6.50 -11.48
N LYS A 41 -11.56 -6.08 -11.55
CA LYS A 41 -10.42 -6.95 -11.22
C LYS A 41 -10.32 -7.33 -9.75
N SER A 42 -11.06 -6.69 -8.87
CA SER A 42 -11.11 -7.01 -7.43
C SER A 42 -12.33 -7.86 -7.06
N GLN A 43 -13.25 -8.10 -8.00
CA GLN A 43 -14.51 -8.76 -7.70
C GLN A 43 -14.31 -10.18 -7.16
N GLY A 44 -13.40 -10.95 -7.74
CA GLY A 44 -13.09 -12.31 -7.26
C GLY A 44 -12.63 -12.33 -5.79
N LEU A 45 -11.82 -11.34 -5.37
CA LEU A 45 -11.40 -11.23 -3.97
C LEU A 45 -12.56 -10.79 -3.06
N VAL A 46 -13.42 -9.90 -3.53
CA VAL A 46 -14.64 -9.51 -2.79
C VAL A 46 -15.55 -10.69 -2.58
N ASP A 47 -15.79 -11.50 -3.62
CA ASP A 47 -16.64 -12.68 -3.55
C ASP A 47 -16.05 -13.75 -2.63
N GLU A 48 -14.74 -13.98 -2.68
CA GLU A 48 -14.00 -14.86 -1.76
C GLU A 48 -14.23 -14.45 -0.30
N LEU A 49 -14.03 -13.17 0.02
CA LEU A 49 -14.19 -12.67 1.39
C LEU A 49 -15.63 -12.78 1.86
N LYS A 50 -16.59 -12.40 1.03
CA LYS A 50 -18.03 -12.51 1.35
C LYS A 50 -18.47 -13.96 1.55
N ALA A 51 -17.95 -14.90 0.78
CA ALA A 51 -18.23 -16.32 0.95
C ALA A 51 -17.79 -16.88 2.31
N THR A 52 -16.82 -16.22 2.96
CA THR A 52 -16.37 -16.55 4.32
C THR A 52 -17.05 -15.71 5.43
N GLY A 53 -18.08 -14.94 5.06
CA GLY A 53 -18.83 -14.10 6.01
C GLY A 53 -18.13 -12.79 6.38
N LEU A 54 -17.08 -12.41 5.63
CA LEU A 54 -16.36 -11.14 5.82
C LEU A 54 -16.91 -10.07 4.88
N ASP A 55 -16.89 -8.82 5.33
CA ASP A 55 -17.44 -7.71 4.55
C ASP A 55 -16.38 -7.04 3.69
N ALA A 56 -16.63 -6.93 2.38
CA ALA A 56 -15.71 -6.39 1.41
C ALA A 56 -16.43 -5.70 0.25
N HIS A 57 -15.82 -4.62 -0.26
CA HIS A 57 -16.33 -3.83 -1.37
C HIS A 57 -15.21 -3.48 -2.34
N ALA A 58 -15.51 -3.40 -3.64
CA ALA A 58 -14.58 -2.95 -4.66
C ALA A 58 -14.96 -1.55 -5.18
N PHE A 59 -13.97 -0.67 -5.35
CA PHE A 59 -14.16 0.69 -5.86
C PHE A 59 -13.16 0.99 -6.98
N SER A 60 -13.64 1.72 -8.00
CA SER A 60 -12.76 2.30 -9.01
C SER A 60 -12.26 3.66 -8.55
N VAL A 61 -10.94 3.87 -8.62
CA VAL A 61 -10.30 5.16 -8.33
C VAL A 61 -8.96 5.27 -9.04
N ASP A 62 -8.70 6.40 -9.67
CA ASP A 62 -7.35 6.80 -10.04
C ASP A 62 -6.80 7.72 -8.94
N ALA A 63 -5.86 7.20 -8.16
CA ALA A 63 -5.25 7.93 -7.04
C ALA A 63 -4.55 9.25 -7.43
N ARG A 64 -4.32 9.49 -8.73
CA ARG A 64 -3.77 10.74 -9.27
C ARG A 64 -4.81 11.83 -9.44
N GLN A 65 -6.09 11.48 -9.39
CA GLN A 65 -7.21 12.39 -9.59
C GLN A 65 -7.80 12.80 -8.25
N GLU A 66 -7.53 14.03 -7.82
CA GLU A 66 -7.96 14.54 -6.51
C GLU A 66 -9.47 14.39 -6.30
N ALA A 67 -10.27 14.75 -7.30
CA ALA A 67 -11.72 14.68 -7.22
C ALA A 67 -12.23 13.23 -7.05
N GLU A 68 -11.56 12.25 -7.70
CA GLU A 68 -11.92 10.84 -7.53
C GLU A 68 -11.57 10.33 -6.11
N VAL A 69 -10.40 10.74 -5.58
CA VAL A 69 -9.99 10.39 -4.22
C VAL A 69 -10.97 10.97 -3.20
N GLN A 70 -11.31 12.27 -3.32
CA GLN A 70 -12.29 12.92 -2.43
C GLN A 70 -13.65 12.23 -2.48
N LYS A 71 -14.14 11.94 -3.69
CA LYS A 71 -15.40 11.23 -3.87
C LYS A 71 -15.39 9.85 -3.23
N LEU A 72 -14.32 9.07 -3.45
CA LEU A 72 -14.17 7.73 -2.87
C LEU A 72 -14.29 7.77 -1.34
N PHE A 73 -13.53 8.65 -0.68
CA PHE A 73 -13.55 8.75 0.77
C PHE A 73 -14.91 9.19 1.31
N ALA A 74 -15.55 10.17 0.66
CA ALA A 74 -16.89 10.62 1.04
C ALA A 74 -17.93 9.51 0.88
N ASP A 75 -17.88 8.76 -0.23
CA ASP A 75 -18.80 7.65 -0.48
C ASP A 75 -18.62 6.52 0.55
N VAL A 76 -17.38 6.16 0.90
CA VAL A 76 -17.07 5.13 1.88
C VAL A 76 -17.53 5.55 3.27
N GLU A 77 -17.20 6.76 3.72
CA GLU A 77 -17.63 7.28 5.03
C GLU A 77 -19.16 7.31 5.16
N LYS A 78 -19.83 7.74 4.11
CA LYS A 78 -21.30 7.90 4.11
C LYS A 78 -22.05 6.57 4.05
N ASN A 79 -21.58 5.62 3.24
CA ASN A 79 -22.37 4.46 2.83
C ASN A 79 -21.89 3.14 3.43
N ILE A 80 -20.63 3.07 3.90
CA ILE A 80 -20.01 1.85 4.45
C ILE A 80 -19.73 2.03 5.94
N GLY A 81 -19.02 3.09 6.31
CA GLY A 81 -18.69 3.38 7.71
C GLY A 81 -17.41 4.18 7.89
N PRO A 82 -17.03 4.46 9.15
CA PRO A 82 -15.88 5.28 9.47
C PRO A 82 -14.58 4.62 9.01
N ILE A 83 -13.76 5.39 8.28
CA ILE A 83 -12.44 4.94 7.80
C ILE A 83 -11.45 5.00 8.96
N GLU A 84 -11.08 3.84 9.47
CA GLU A 84 -10.11 3.66 10.57
C GLU A 84 -8.71 3.38 10.07
N ILE A 85 -8.60 2.79 8.87
CA ILE A 85 -7.34 2.37 8.27
C ILE A 85 -7.32 2.82 6.83
N CYS A 86 -6.22 3.45 6.42
CA CYS A 86 -5.94 3.78 5.04
C CYS A 86 -4.59 3.19 4.63
N LEU A 87 -4.56 2.33 3.63
CA LEU A 87 -3.33 1.87 2.98
C LEU A 87 -3.20 2.48 1.59
N PHE A 88 -2.08 3.15 1.34
CA PHE A 88 -1.66 3.53 0.00
C PHE A 88 -0.55 2.59 -0.50
N ASN A 89 -0.87 1.78 -1.51
CA ASN A 89 0.02 0.76 -2.09
C ASN A 89 0.25 0.96 -3.59
N ALA A 90 -0.25 2.03 -4.20
CA ALA A 90 -0.04 2.29 -5.61
C ALA A 90 1.41 2.68 -5.92
N GLY A 91 1.91 2.15 -7.02
CA GLY A 91 3.26 2.45 -7.49
C GLY A 91 3.55 1.77 -8.82
N SER A 92 4.68 2.12 -9.41
CA SER A 92 5.15 1.54 -10.66
C SER A 92 6.65 1.31 -10.55
N ASN A 93 7.06 0.04 -10.57
CA ASN A 93 8.47 -0.34 -10.58
C ASN A 93 9.04 -0.17 -12.00
N VAL A 94 9.47 1.05 -12.32
CA VAL A 94 10.04 1.42 -13.61
C VAL A 94 11.55 1.28 -13.53
N ASN A 95 12.12 0.44 -14.40
CA ASN A 95 13.57 0.34 -14.64
C ASN A 95 13.86 0.77 -16.09
N LYS A 96 14.59 1.88 -16.25
CA LYS A 96 15.04 2.41 -17.53
C LYS A 96 16.39 3.14 -17.36
N PRO A 97 17.34 3.00 -18.28
CA PRO A 97 18.54 3.82 -18.27
C PRO A 97 18.20 5.31 -18.20
N LEU A 98 19.09 6.11 -17.60
CA LEU A 98 18.83 7.53 -17.36
C LEU A 98 18.46 8.28 -18.63
N LEU A 99 19.22 8.07 -19.70
CA LEU A 99 19.01 8.74 -21.00
C LEU A 99 17.74 8.26 -21.75
N ASP A 100 17.23 7.07 -21.42
CA ASP A 100 16.00 6.52 -21.97
C ASP A 100 14.77 6.86 -21.10
N THR A 101 14.98 7.48 -19.94
CA THR A 101 13.92 7.91 -19.04
C THR A 101 13.35 9.24 -19.54
N THR A 102 12.23 9.16 -20.26
CA THR A 102 11.55 10.36 -20.76
C THR A 102 10.92 11.17 -19.64
N GLU A 103 10.75 12.49 -19.86
CA GLU A 103 10.01 13.38 -18.96
C GLU A 103 8.64 12.79 -18.56
N LYS A 104 7.89 12.34 -19.56
CA LYS A 104 6.56 11.73 -19.36
C LYS A 104 6.62 10.49 -18.46
N LEU A 105 7.62 9.63 -18.65
CA LEU A 105 7.80 8.41 -17.83
C LEU A 105 8.15 8.78 -16.38
N PHE A 106 9.10 9.71 -16.21
CA PHE A 106 9.53 10.20 -14.91
C PHE A 106 8.35 10.80 -14.13
N PHE A 107 7.64 11.74 -14.78
CA PHE A 107 6.50 12.43 -14.15
C PHE A 107 5.38 11.45 -13.78
N LYS A 108 5.01 10.51 -14.67
CA LYS A 108 3.98 9.51 -14.38
C LYS A 108 4.32 8.58 -13.22
N ALA A 109 5.59 8.20 -13.06
CA ALA A 109 6.02 7.39 -11.93
C ALA A 109 5.88 8.17 -10.61
N TRP A 110 6.32 9.43 -10.63
CA TRP A 110 6.23 10.33 -9.48
C TRP A 110 4.76 10.69 -9.14
N GLU A 111 3.97 11.03 -10.14
CA GLU A 111 2.55 11.34 -10.01
C GLU A 111 1.77 10.19 -9.37
N LEU A 112 2.04 8.95 -9.81
CA LEU A 112 1.35 7.79 -9.25
C LEU A 112 1.75 7.50 -7.81
N ALA A 113 3.05 7.43 -7.51
CA ALA A 113 3.49 6.93 -6.21
C ALA A 113 3.63 8.04 -5.15
N CYS A 114 4.15 9.23 -5.52
CA CYS A 114 4.35 10.32 -4.57
C CYS A 114 3.10 11.20 -4.44
N TYR A 115 2.67 11.81 -5.55
CA TYR A 115 1.52 12.71 -5.52
C TYR A 115 0.21 11.98 -5.16
N GLY A 116 -0.04 10.82 -5.75
CA GLY A 116 -1.19 9.99 -5.38
C GLY A 116 -1.19 9.61 -3.91
N GLY A 117 -0.01 9.27 -3.35
CA GLY A 117 0.14 9.00 -1.92
C GLY A 117 -0.20 10.22 -1.05
N PHE A 118 0.26 11.40 -1.44
CA PHE A 118 -0.10 12.65 -0.78
C PHE A 118 -1.63 12.88 -0.79
N LEU A 119 -2.28 12.75 -1.94
CA LEU A 119 -3.73 12.95 -2.05
C LEU A 119 -4.51 12.00 -1.14
N VAL A 120 -4.18 10.71 -1.20
CA VAL A 120 -4.86 9.66 -0.43
C VAL A 120 -4.61 9.83 1.07
N GLY A 121 -3.37 10.07 1.47
CA GLY A 121 -3.04 10.28 2.89
C GLY A 121 -3.68 11.53 3.47
N ARG A 122 -3.69 12.64 2.71
CA ARG A 122 -4.35 13.88 3.10
C ARG A 122 -5.85 13.68 3.29
N GLU A 123 -6.50 12.95 2.38
CA GLU A 123 -7.94 12.72 2.48
C GLU A 123 -8.26 11.78 3.65
N ALA A 124 -7.46 10.75 3.90
CA ALA A 124 -7.58 9.91 5.09
C ALA A 124 -7.48 10.75 6.37
N ALA A 125 -6.49 11.64 6.44
CA ALA A 125 -6.33 12.52 7.60
C ALA A 125 -7.54 13.44 7.81
N ARG A 126 -8.19 13.93 6.74
CA ARG A 126 -9.38 14.77 6.81
C ARG A 126 -10.53 14.11 7.60
N TYR A 127 -10.72 12.81 7.41
CA TYR A 127 -11.78 12.07 8.10
C TYR A 127 -11.36 11.52 9.46
N MET A 128 -10.07 11.19 9.65
CA MET A 128 -9.56 10.64 10.91
C MET A 128 -9.36 11.72 11.99
N LEU A 129 -8.89 12.93 11.62
CA LEU A 129 -8.60 14.01 12.57
C LEU A 129 -9.80 14.41 13.45
N PRO A 130 -11.02 14.61 12.92
CA PRO A 130 -12.17 14.95 13.76
C PRO A 130 -12.53 13.87 14.79
N ARG A 131 -12.19 12.60 14.51
CA ARG A 131 -12.39 11.47 15.42
C ARG A 131 -11.25 11.27 16.41
N GLY A 132 -10.06 11.82 16.10
CA GLY A 132 -8.89 11.71 16.95
C GLY A 132 -8.28 10.30 16.99
N HIS A 133 -8.49 9.47 15.96
CA HIS A 133 -7.85 8.16 15.81
C HIS A 133 -7.87 7.69 14.36
N GLY A 134 -6.94 6.81 14.03
CA GLY A 134 -6.81 6.18 12.72
C GLY A 134 -5.37 5.79 12.43
N THR A 135 -5.20 4.94 11.39
CA THR A 135 -3.87 4.50 10.93
C THR A 135 -3.74 4.70 9.43
N ILE A 136 -2.68 5.39 9.01
CA ILE A 136 -2.36 5.64 7.61
C ILE A 136 -1.05 4.91 7.26
N PHE A 137 -1.10 4.05 6.27
CA PHE A 137 0.03 3.27 5.77
C PHE A 137 0.46 3.71 4.40
N PHE A 138 1.78 3.80 4.19
CA PHE A 138 2.40 3.99 2.90
C PHE A 138 3.34 2.82 2.59
N THR A 139 3.13 2.15 1.45
CA THR A 139 4.02 1.09 1.01
C THR A 139 5.29 1.66 0.39
N GLY A 140 6.40 1.48 1.09
CA GLY A 140 7.75 1.76 0.60
C GLY A 140 8.35 0.62 -0.23
N ALA A 141 9.60 0.79 -0.61
CA ALA A 141 10.38 -0.18 -1.36
C ALA A 141 11.87 0.10 -1.11
N THR A 142 12.79 -0.78 -1.53
CA THR A 142 14.23 -0.50 -1.65
C THR A 142 14.49 0.90 -2.21
N ALA A 143 13.72 1.27 -3.22
CA ALA A 143 13.76 2.58 -3.87
C ALA A 143 13.36 3.76 -2.97
N SER A 144 12.89 3.53 -1.75
CA SER A 144 12.64 4.59 -0.75
C SER A 144 13.89 5.01 0.02
N ILE A 145 14.97 4.22 -0.06
CA ILE A 145 16.23 4.45 0.69
C ILE A 145 17.47 4.36 -0.20
N ARG A 146 17.38 3.78 -1.38
CA ARG A 146 18.50 3.61 -2.33
C ARG A 146 18.07 3.98 -3.75
N GLY A 147 18.90 4.81 -4.43
CA GLY A 147 18.74 5.08 -5.85
C GLY A 147 19.55 4.07 -6.67
N GLY A 148 18.93 3.00 -7.13
CA GLY A 148 19.61 2.02 -7.99
C GLY A 148 19.79 2.51 -9.43
N GLN A 149 20.76 1.92 -10.14
CA GLN A 149 20.96 2.16 -11.58
C GLN A 149 19.66 1.81 -12.35
N GLY A 150 19.22 2.71 -13.23
CA GLY A 150 17.99 2.54 -14.01
C GLY A 150 16.70 2.86 -13.26
N PHE A 151 16.75 3.21 -11.98
CA PHE A 151 15.56 3.46 -11.17
C PHE A 151 15.32 4.94 -10.84
N ALA A 152 15.89 5.89 -11.60
CA ALA A 152 15.78 7.32 -11.31
C ALA A 152 14.31 7.78 -11.08
N ALA A 153 13.39 7.40 -11.98
CA ALA A 153 11.98 7.76 -11.84
C ALA A 153 11.30 7.07 -10.65
N PHE A 154 11.57 5.78 -10.44
CA PHE A 154 10.95 5.02 -9.35
C PHE A 154 11.50 5.44 -7.98
N SER A 155 12.82 5.63 -7.86
CA SER A 155 13.43 6.04 -6.59
C SER A 155 13.01 7.47 -6.20
N SER A 156 12.98 8.42 -7.15
CA SER A 156 12.51 9.77 -6.85
C SER A 156 11.08 9.78 -6.31
N ALA A 157 10.21 8.94 -6.89
CA ALA A 157 8.82 8.81 -6.45
C ALA A 157 8.71 8.18 -5.04
N LYS A 158 9.49 7.13 -4.75
CA LYS A 158 9.45 6.43 -3.46
C LYS A 158 10.14 7.20 -2.33
N PHE A 159 11.25 7.91 -2.61
CA PHE A 159 11.83 8.87 -1.65
C PHE A 159 10.84 10.00 -1.34
N GLY A 160 10.17 10.54 -2.38
CA GLY A 160 9.15 11.55 -2.20
C GLY A 160 7.98 11.05 -1.33
N LEU A 161 7.49 9.84 -1.57
CA LEU A 161 6.46 9.22 -0.75
C LEU A 161 6.89 9.05 0.71
N ARG A 162 8.15 8.62 0.95
CA ARG A 162 8.73 8.52 2.29
C ARG A 162 8.76 9.88 2.99
N ALA A 163 9.15 10.93 2.28
CA ALA A 163 9.17 12.30 2.81
C ALA A 163 7.75 12.76 3.19
N VAL A 164 6.75 12.48 2.37
CA VAL A 164 5.33 12.74 2.67
C VAL A 164 4.89 12.00 3.93
N ALA A 165 5.19 10.71 4.04
CA ALA A 165 4.86 9.91 5.22
C ALA A 165 5.52 10.47 6.50
N GLN A 166 6.78 10.90 6.42
CA GLN A 166 7.51 11.50 7.53
C GLN A 166 6.91 12.83 7.99
N ALA A 167 6.52 13.70 7.03
CA ALA A 167 5.87 14.96 7.34
C ALA A 167 4.52 14.74 8.03
N MET A 168 3.71 13.83 7.47
CA MET A 168 2.41 13.47 8.04
C MET A 168 2.53 12.83 9.43
N ALA A 169 3.52 11.97 9.66
CA ALA A 169 3.72 11.36 10.97
C ALA A 169 3.99 12.40 12.06
N ARG A 170 4.82 13.42 11.75
CA ARG A 170 5.14 14.50 12.68
C ARG A 170 3.95 15.41 12.96
N GLU A 171 3.16 15.69 11.93
CA GLU A 171 2.00 16.58 12.06
C GLU A 171 0.79 15.91 12.72
N LEU A 172 0.56 14.63 12.39
CA LEU A 172 -0.66 13.90 12.77
C LEU A 172 -0.48 13.04 14.03
N GLY A 173 0.73 12.58 14.33
CA GLY A 173 1.03 11.77 15.51
C GLY A 173 0.59 12.43 16.83
N PRO A 174 0.90 13.72 17.08
CA PRO A 174 0.40 14.43 18.26
C PRO A 174 -1.13 14.46 18.35
N LYS A 175 -1.82 14.36 17.21
CA LYS A 175 -3.28 14.36 17.08
C LYS A 175 -3.88 12.94 17.10
N ASN A 176 -3.09 11.95 17.53
CA ASN A 176 -3.47 10.55 17.68
C ASN A 176 -3.79 9.82 16.35
N ILE A 177 -3.14 10.19 15.26
CA ILE A 177 -3.20 9.46 13.99
C ILE A 177 -1.85 8.77 13.76
N HIS A 178 -1.86 7.45 13.65
CA HIS A 178 -0.66 6.66 13.43
C HIS A 178 -0.29 6.64 11.94
N VAL A 179 0.86 7.17 11.57
CA VAL A 179 1.35 7.16 10.18
C VAL A 179 2.58 6.28 10.05
N VAL A 180 2.49 5.26 9.21
CA VAL A 180 3.51 4.23 9.02
C VAL A 180 3.98 4.17 7.58
N HIS A 181 5.29 4.16 7.38
CA HIS A 181 5.94 3.83 6.12
C HIS A 181 6.54 2.44 6.22
N LEU A 182 5.90 1.44 5.57
CA LEU A 182 6.40 0.07 5.51
C LEU A 182 7.33 -0.08 4.33
N LEU A 183 8.62 -0.23 4.58
CA LEU A 183 9.64 -0.43 3.57
C LEU A 183 9.76 -1.92 3.26
N ILE A 184 9.47 -2.31 2.01
CA ILE A 184 9.66 -3.68 1.53
C ILE A 184 10.95 -3.70 0.71
N ASP A 185 12.05 -4.07 1.36
CA ASP A 185 13.38 -4.15 0.72
C ASP A 185 13.60 -5.57 0.18
N ALA A 186 12.81 -5.92 -0.84
CA ALA A 186 12.80 -7.25 -1.41
C ALA A 186 12.02 -7.35 -2.72
N GLY A 187 12.21 -8.44 -3.43
CA GLY A 187 11.23 -8.98 -4.36
C GLY A 187 10.03 -9.54 -3.56
N VAL A 188 8.82 -9.18 -3.97
CA VAL A 188 7.59 -9.72 -3.36
C VAL A 188 7.21 -11.02 -4.04
N ASP A 189 6.99 -12.08 -3.28
CA ASP A 189 6.54 -13.38 -3.79
C ASP A 189 5.14 -13.22 -4.44
N SER A 190 5.16 -13.14 -5.76
CA SER A 190 3.98 -12.88 -6.58
C SER A 190 4.18 -13.34 -8.01
N GLU A 191 3.09 -13.69 -8.68
CA GLU A 191 3.12 -14.07 -10.09
C GLU A 191 3.85 -13.04 -10.97
N ALA A 192 3.63 -11.76 -10.73
CA ALA A 192 4.28 -10.69 -11.49
C ALA A 192 5.81 -10.68 -11.33
N ILE A 193 6.33 -11.01 -10.16
CA ILE A 193 7.78 -11.14 -9.93
C ILE A 193 8.31 -12.43 -10.56
N HIS A 194 7.59 -13.55 -10.43
CA HIS A 194 7.98 -14.81 -11.07
C HIS A 194 8.08 -14.65 -12.60
N LEU A 195 7.07 -14.05 -13.23
CA LEU A 195 7.10 -13.76 -14.66
C LEU A 195 8.26 -12.84 -15.07
N ARG A 196 8.56 -11.84 -14.24
CA ARG A 196 9.70 -10.94 -14.49
C ARG A 196 11.04 -11.67 -14.39
N MET A 197 11.24 -12.50 -13.36
CA MET A 197 12.47 -13.28 -13.17
C MET A 197 12.68 -14.27 -14.31
N LYS A 198 11.61 -14.92 -14.74
CA LYS A 198 11.63 -15.80 -15.91
C LYS A 198 12.00 -15.04 -17.19
N ALA A 199 11.38 -13.88 -17.43
CA ALA A 199 11.63 -13.09 -18.63
C ALA A 199 13.05 -12.46 -18.66
N ALA A 200 13.57 -12.04 -17.50
CA ALA A 200 14.87 -11.36 -17.41
C ALA A 200 16.06 -12.34 -17.34
N ASN A 201 15.92 -13.45 -16.63
CA ASN A 201 17.03 -14.32 -16.25
C ASN A 201 16.78 -15.81 -16.57
N GLY A 202 15.62 -16.17 -17.13
CA GLY A 202 15.23 -17.56 -17.35
C GLY A 202 14.95 -18.39 -16.09
N ILE A 203 14.81 -17.73 -14.94
CA ILE A 203 14.58 -18.39 -13.64
C ILE A 203 13.10 -18.79 -13.55
N GLU A 204 12.84 -20.09 -13.44
CA GLU A 204 11.49 -20.59 -13.16
C GLU A 204 11.13 -20.42 -11.69
N ALA A 205 9.83 -20.36 -11.38
CA ALA A 205 9.35 -20.19 -10.01
C ALA A 205 9.85 -21.30 -9.06
N SER A 206 10.02 -22.53 -9.57
CA SER A 206 10.59 -23.66 -8.84
C SER A 206 12.05 -23.50 -8.46
N ASP A 207 12.78 -22.68 -9.19
CA ASP A 207 14.23 -22.50 -9.04
C ASP A 207 14.59 -21.31 -8.13
N ILE A 208 13.57 -20.56 -7.69
CA ILE A 208 13.75 -19.46 -6.76
C ILE A 208 14.10 -20.02 -5.38
N PRO A 209 15.26 -19.64 -4.80
CA PRO A 209 15.65 -20.16 -3.51
C PRO A 209 14.60 -19.88 -2.43
N PRO A 210 14.36 -20.81 -1.50
CA PRO A 210 13.48 -20.57 -0.37
C PRO A 210 13.88 -19.28 0.38
N ASP A 211 12.89 -18.54 0.83
CA ASP A 211 13.04 -17.31 1.62
C ASP A 211 13.85 -16.17 0.94
N SER A 212 14.04 -16.23 -0.39
CA SER A 212 14.65 -15.13 -1.17
C SER A 212 13.66 -14.05 -1.59
N LEU A 213 12.37 -14.34 -1.53
CA LEU A 213 11.29 -13.39 -1.76
C LEU A 213 10.46 -13.20 -0.48
N THR A 214 9.98 -11.97 -0.28
CA THR A 214 9.08 -11.70 0.86
C THR A 214 7.67 -12.14 0.55
N LYS A 215 7.12 -13.05 1.34
CA LYS A 215 5.75 -13.54 1.21
C LYS A 215 4.75 -12.42 1.47
N THR A 216 3.69 -12.36 0.66
CA THR A 216 2.63 -11.35 0.84
C THR A 216 1.93 -11.47 2.20
N SER A 217 1.86 -12.68 2.78
CA SER A 217 1.35 -12.91 4.14
C SER A 217 2.21 -12.24 5.20
N SER A 218 3.54 -12.30 5.09
CA SER A 218 4.46 -11.64 6.03
C SER A 218 4.32 -10.11 5.97
N ILE A 219 4.13 -9.57 4.76
CA ILE A 219 3.85 -8.14 4.57
C ILE A 219 2.52 -7.74 5.25
N ALA A 220 1.48 -8.54 5.06
CA ALA A 220 0.18 -8.28 5.66
C ALA A 220 0.20 -8.34 7.19
N GLU A 221 0.95 -9.28 7.77
CA GLU A 221 1.16 -9.36 9.23
C GLU A 221 1.97 -8.17 9.77
N ALA A 222 2.92 -7.64 9.01
CA ALA A 222 3.66 -6.44 9.40
C ALA A 222 2.77 -5.20 9.47
N TYR A 223 1.86 -5.00 8.50
CA TYR A 223 0.84 -3.95 8.57
C TYR A 223 -0.08 -4.14 9.75
N TRP A 224 -0.52 -5.37 9.98
CA TRP A 224 -1.37 -5.67 11.12
C TRP A 224 -0.68 -5.43 12.46
N PHE A 225 0.57 -5.87 12.60
CA PHE A 225 1.39 -5.62 13.79
C PHE A 225 1.50 -4.13 14.09
N ALA A 226 1.86 -3.31 13.10
CA ALA A 226 1.98 -1.88 13.29
C ALA A 226 0.63 -1.22 13.67
N HIS A 227 -0.49 -1.68 13.07
CA HIS A 227 -1.82 -1.19 13.42
C HIS A 227 -2.23 -1.48 14.87
N GLN A 228 -1.78 -2.61 15.43
CA GLN A 228 -2.15 -3.02 16.79
C GLN A 228 -1.33 -2.33 17.90
N GLN A 229 -0.32 -1.55 17.53
CA GLN A 229 0.56 -0.90 18.51
C GLN A 229 -0.18 0.16 19.32
N THR A 230 0.19 0.25 20.60
CA THR A 230 -0.26 1.31 21.48
C THR A 230 0.49 2.61 21.21
N ARG A 231 -0.13 3.74 21.54
CA ARG A 231 0.37 5.07 21.20
C ARG A 231 1.78 5.40 21.75
N ASP A 232 2.15 4.81 22.86
CA ASP A 232 3.45 4.99 23.51
C ASP A 232 4.60 4.27 22.78
N GLY A 233 4.27 3.33 21.85
CA GLY A 233 5.24 2.54 21.12
C GLY A 233 5.01 2.49 19.60
N TRP A 234 4.50 3.54 18.98
CA TRP A 234 4.23 3.56 17.55
C TRP A 234 5.48 3.49 16.68
N THR A 235 5.52 2.53 15.79
CA THR A 235 6.52 2.40 14.72
C THR A 235 6.14 3.31 13.55
N HIS A 236 6.98 4.30 13.23
CA HIS A 236 6.78 5.13 12.04
C HIS A 236 7.33 4.44 10.78
N GLU A 237 8.51 3.86 10.85
CA GLU A 237 9.13 3.16 9.72
C GLU A 237 9.48 1.73 10.10
N LEU A 238 9.00 0.77 9.32
CA LEU A 238 9.26 -0.65 9.49
C LEU A 238 9.89 -1.19 8.22
N ASP A 239 11.05 -1.84 8.36
CA ASP A 239 11.83 -2.42 7.28
C ASP A 239 11.64 -3.93 7.24
N LEU A 240 11.17 -4.43 6.11
CA LEU A 240 10.97 -5.85 5.83
C LEU A 240 11.89 -6.30 4.71
N ARG A 241 12.67 -7.34 4.99
CA ARG A 241 13.54 -7.96 3.99
C ARG A 241 13.72 -9.45 4.24
N PRO A 242 13.98 -10.26 3.20
CA PRO A 242 14.41 -11.64 3.37
C PRO A 242 15.74 -11.70 4.09
N SER A 243 15.99 -12.80 4.80
CA SER A 243 17.26 -13.02 5.52
C SER A 243 18.50 -13.05 4.61
N VAL A 244 18.30 -13.31 3.34
CA VAL A 244 19.36 -13.40 2.31
C VAL A 244 19.56 -12.09 1.52
N GLU A 245 18.77 -11.05 1.80
CA GLU A 245 18.94 -9.74 1.15
C GLU A 245 20.28 -9.12 1.55
N THR A 246 21.02 -8.66 0.55
CA THR A 246 22.32 -8.00 0.74
C THR A 246 22.16 -6.49 0.79
N TRP A 247 22.93 -5.86 1.69
CA TRP A 247 22.89 -4.40 1.89
C TRP A 247 23.70 -3.63 0.84
#